data_07152954cbba570262eea4859f52bef6
#
_entry.id   07152954cbba570262eea4859f52bef6
#
_cell.length_a   1.000
_cell.length_b   1.000
_cell.length_c   1.000
_cell.angle_alpha   90.00
_cell.angle_beta   90.00
_cell.angle_gamma   90.00
#
_symmetry.space_group_name_H-M   'P 1'
#
loop_
_entity.id
_entity.type
_entity.pdbx_description
1 polymer ?
#
loop_
_entity_poly.entity_id
_entity_poly.type
_entity_poly.pdbx_seq_one_letter_code
_entity_poly.pdbx_strand_id
1 'polypeptide(L)'
;MSSFIVADDFKAKAKFKPQYPKSAYVKRISGYVVVDFLINQKGRTEQQSISSAKCFNLIDKNGNYFWYDFENSEIKPAYDCKYFDFKALKASKQLIYENYVDKPIEHSYRYNFRHWSLIKVDSVIDLESGDFVLE
;
A
#
# COMPACT_ATOMS: atom_id res chain seq x y z
N MET A 1 26.60 12.66 15.93
CA MET A 1 26.22 13.21 14.64
C MET A 1 24.96 12.51 14.16
N SER A 2 23.91 13.25 14.00
CA SER A 2 22.74 12.67 13.41
C SER A 2 22.92 12.67 11.90
N SER A 3 22.91 11.52 11.32
CA SER A 3 22.83 11.43 9.88
C SER A 3 21.35 11.45 9.50
N PHE A 4 20.97 12.45 8.76
CA PHE A 4 19.67 12.42 8.13
C PHE A 4 19.76 11.50 6.94
N ILE A 5 19.08 10.36 7.07
CA ILE A 5 18.91 9.50 5.92
C ILE A 5 17.45 9.59 5.53
N VAL A 6 17.21 10.21 4.39
CA VAL A 6 15.87 10.32 3.83
C VAL A 6 15.48 8.95 3.31
N ALA A 7 14.21 8.59 3.43
CA ALA A 7 13.70 7.30 2.96
C ALA A 7 14.10 7.00 1.52
N ASP A 8 14.18 8.02 0.67
CA ASP A 8 14.55 7.88 -0.74
C ASP A 8 16.01 7.48 -0.95
N ASP A 9 16.85 7.65 0.06
CA ASP A 9 18.26 7.24 0.00
C ASP A 9 18.42 5.72 0.16
N PHE A 10 17.37 5.04 0.62
CA PHE A 10 17.38 3.61 0.81
C PHE A 10 16.54 2.93 -0.24
N LYS A 11 17.20 2.20 -1.10
CA LYS A 11 16.52 1.38 -2.10
C LYS A 11 16.77 -0.08 -1.78
N ALA A 12 15.73 -0.86 -1.80
CA ALA A 12 15.87 -2.28 -1.58
C ALA A 12 16.73 -2.90 -2.67
N LYS A 13 17.75 -3.63 -2.26
CA LYS A 13 18.61 -4.40 -3.14
C LYS A 13 17.84 -5.58 -3.74
N ALA A 14 16.97 -6.19 -2.97
CA ALA A 14 16.10 -7.25 -3.43
C ALA A 14 14.69 -7.03 -2.88
N LYS A 15 13.69 -7.22 -3.73
CA LYS A 15 12.28 -7.09 -3.42
C LYS A 15 11.54 -8.33 -3.92
N PHE A 16 10.50 -8.69 -3.22
CA PHE A 16 9.62 -9.77 -3.63
C PHE A 16 8.20 -9.25 -3.72
N LYS A 17 7.58 -9.49 -4.87
CA LYS A 17 6.17 -9.10 -5.06
C LYS A 17 5.31 -9.98 -4.18
N PRO A 18 4.45 -9.41 -3.32
CA PRO A 18 3.54 -10.20 -2.51
C PRO A 18 2.49 -10.89 -3.39
N GLN A 19 2.05 -12.05 -2.94
CA GLN A 19 0.95 -12.74 -3.60
C GLN A 19 -0.36 -12.00 -3.32
N TYR A 20 -1.24 -11.99 -4.30
CA TYR A 20 -2.56 -11.39 -4.14
C TYR A 20 -3.43 -12.30 -3.26
N PRO A 21 -4.03 -11.79 -2.18
CA PRO A 21 -4.90 -12.60 -1.35
C PRO A 21 -6.13 -13.08 -2.14
N LYS A 22 -6.42 -14.36 -2.08
CA LYS A 22 -7.50 -14.94 -2.86
C LYS A 22 -8.87 -14.33 -2.52
N SER A 23 -9.12 -14.07 -1.22
CA SER A 23 -10.39 -13.48 -0.79
C SER A 23 -10.61 -12.09 -1.38
N ALA A 24 -9.57 -11.26 -1.42
CA ALA A 24 -9.65 -9.93 -2.01
C ALA A 24 -9.79 -10.02 -3.53
N TYR A 25 -9.10 -10.96 -4.15
CA TYR A 25 -9.18 -11.14 -5.60
C TYR A 25 -10.60 -11.52 -6.04
N VAL A 26 -11.21 -12.48 -5.37
CA VAL A 26 -12.57 -12.92 -5.68
C VAL A 26 -13.58 -11.79 -5.50
N LYS A 27 -13.38 -10.95 -4.49
CA LYS A 27 -14.26 -9.80 -4.20
C LYS A 27 -13.92 -8.57 -5.01
N ARG A 28 -12.93 -8.63 -5.90
CA ARG A 28 -12.49 -7.50 -6.74
C ARG A 28 -12.08 -6.28 -5.92
N ILE A 29 -11.33 -6.53 -4.85
CA ILE A 29 -10.85 -5.48 -3.95
C ILE A 29 -9.39 -5.19 -4.25
N SER A 30 -9.08 -3.93 -4.49
CA SER A 30 -7.71 -3.42 -4.53
C SER A 30 -7.36 -2.80 -3.19
N GLY A 31 -6.08 -2.58 -2.95
CA GLY A 31 -5.68 -1.98 -1.70
C GLY A 31 -4.21 -1.61 -1.66
N TYR A 32 -3.81 -1.02 -0.55
CA TYR A 32 -2.40 -0.83 -0.25
C TYR A 32 -2.14 -1.07 1.23
N VAL A 33 -0.91 -1.41 1.53
CA VAL A 33 -0.45 -1.57 2.90
C VAL A 33 0.90 -0.88 3.03
N VAL A 34 1.05 -0.04 4.05
CA VAL A 34 2.33 0.55 4.41
C VAL A 34 2.86 -0.21 5.61
N VAL A 35 4.01 -0.84 5.43
CA VAL A 35 4.69 -1.59 6.48
C VAL A 35 5.87 -0.77 6.96
N ASP A 36 5.90 -0.47 8.26
CA ASP A 36 7.02 0.16 8.92
C ASP A 36 7.94 -0.92 9.50
N PHE A 37 9.23 -0.68 9.46
CA PHE A 37 10.20 -1.65 9.99
C PHE A 37 11.53 -0.95 10.29
N LEU A 38 12.42 -1.70 10.92
CA LEU A 38 13.80 -1.29 11.08
C LEU A 38 14.65 -2.04 10.06
N ILE A 39 15.61 -1.33 9.46
CA ILE A 39 16.66 -1.94 8.66
C ILE A 39 17.87 -2.11 9.58
N ASN A 40 18.28 -3.35 9.81
CA ASN A 40 19.40 -3.63 10.68
C ASN A 40 20.75 -3.48 9.96
N GLN A 41 21.84 -3.66 10.69
CA GLN A 41 23.18 -3.52 10.15
C GLN A 41 23.51 -4.51 9.04
N LYS A 42 22.76 -5.58 8.94
CA LYS A 42 22.91 -6.59 7.87
C LYS A 42 22.04 -6.30 6.66
N GLY A 43 21.33 -5.18 6.66
CA GLY A 43 20.43 -4.83 5.56
C GLY A 43 19.12 -5.60 5.58
N ARG A 44 18.79 -6.25 6.68
CA ARG A 44 17.56 -7.01 6.83
C ARG A 44 16.52 -6.21 7.61
N THR A 45 15.26 -6.50 7.35
CA THR A 45 14.16 -5.84 8.03
C THR A 45 13.76 -6.60 9.29
N GLU A 46 13.37 -5.85 10.32
CA GLU A 46 12.89 -6.40 11.57
C GLU A 46 11.86 -5.47 12.20
N GLN A 47 11.11 -5.96 13.18
CA GLN A 47 10.10 -5.21 13.91
C GLN A 47 9.04 -4.61 12.97
N GLN A 48 8.54 -5.42 12.07
CA GLN A 48 7.52 -5.00 11.12
C GLN A 48 6.20 -4.67 11.83
N SER A 49 5.60 -3.55 11.42
CA SER A 49 4.27 -3.16 11.85
C SER A 49 3.54 -2.47 10.70
N ILE A 50 2.21 -2.51 10.73
CA ILE A 50 1.42 -1.89 9.70
C ILE A 50 0.98 -0.52 10.18
N SER A 51 1.35 0.53 9.44
CA SER A 51 0.96 1.90 9.76
C SER A 51 -0.29 2.34 9.02
N SER A 52 -0.58 1.75 7.86
CA SER A 52 -1.77 2.06 7.09
C SER A 52 -2.12 0.89 6.18
N ALA A 53 -3.40 0.60 6.09
CA ALA A 53 -3.92 -0.42 5.18
C ALA A 53 -5.31 0.00 4.74
N LYS A 54 -5.48 0.20 3.44
CA LYS A 54 -6.74 0.68 2.87
C LYS A 54 -7.18 -0.21 1.73
N CYS A 55 -8.50 -0.38 1.61
CA CYS A 55 -9.14 -1.05 0.49
C CYS A 55 -9.92 -0.05 -0.34
N PHE A 56 -9.92 -0.27 -1.64
CA PHE A 56 -10.61 0.59 -2.60
C PHE A 56 -10.89 -0.19 -3.89
N ASN A 57 -11.75 0.36 -4.73
CA ASN A 57 -12.02 -0.20 -6.05
C ASN A 57 -12.13 0.88 -7.12
N LEU A 58 -11.83 2.14 -6.75
CA LEU A 58 -11.88 3.27 -7.65
C LEU A 58 -10.75 4.24 -7.31
N ILE A 59 -10.06 4.75 -8.33
CA ILE A 59 -9.03 5.77 -8.15
C ILE A 59 -9.26 6.90 -9.14
N ASP A 60 -8.89 8.13 -8.74
CA ASP A 60 -8.84 9.25 -9.66
C ASP A 60 -7.41 9.46 -10.17
N LYS A 61 -7.23 10.36 -11.12
CA LYS A 61 -5.91 10.61 -11.70
C LYS A 61 -4.94 11.32 -10.76
N ASN A 62 -5.44 11.87 -9.66
CA ASN A 62 -4.62 12.55 -8.64
C ASN A 62 -4.14 11.60 -7.55
N GLY A 63 -4.47 10.32 -7.65
CA GLY A 63 -4.05 9.33 -6.67
C GLY A 63 -4.94 9.24 -5.44
N ASN A 64 -6.15 9.72 -5.52
CA ASN A 64 -7.13 9.56 -4.45
C ASN A 64 -7.85 8.24 -4.61
N TYR A 65 -8.10 7.56 -3.50
CA TYR A 65 -8.69 6.23 -3.47
C TYR A 65 -10.07 6.27 -2.88
N PHE A 66 -11.01 5.54 -3.53
CA PHE A 66 -12.40 5.52 -3.13
C PHE A 66 -12.95 4.10 -3.19
N TRP A 67 -14.03 3.88 -2.46
CA TRP A 67 -14.83 2.67 -2.57
C TRP A 67 -16.16 3.00 -3.25
N TYR A 68 -16.40 2.38 -4.41
CA TYR A 68 -17.69 2.48 -5.09
C TYR A 68 -18.55 1.31 -4.65
N ASP A 69 -19.71 1.63 -4.04
CA ASP A 69 -20.71 0.65 -3.64
C ASP A 69 -21.68 0.45 -4.79
N PHE A 70 -21.57 -0.69 -5.49
CA PHE A 70 -22.40 -0.97 -6.65
C PHE A 70 -23.88 -1.19 -6.29
N GLU A 71 -24.15 -1.67 -5.08
CA GLU A 71 -25.53 -1.92 -4.65
C GLU A 71 -26.30 -0.61 -4.44
N ASN A 72 -25.66 0.36 -3.81
CA ASN A 72 -26.28 1.63 -3.46
C ASN A 72 -25.89 2.78 -4.38
N SER A 73 -25.02 2.54 -5.36
CA SER A 73 -24.49 3.56 -6.28
C SER A 73 -23.90 4.76 -5.52
N GLU A 74 -23.14 4.48 -4.48
CA GLU A 74 -22.50 5.49 -3.64
C GLU A 74 -21.00 5.40 -3.73
N ILE A 75 -20.33 6.56 -3.71
CA ILE A 75 -18.88 6.63 -3.61
C ILE A 75 -18.54 7.05 -2.19
N LYS A 76 -17.65 6.26 -1.57
CA LYS A 76 -17.15 6.50 -0.22
C LYS A 76 -15.64 6.60 -0.26
N PRO A 77 -15.00 7.22 0.74
CA PRO A 77 -13.54 7.14 0.84
C PRO A 77 -13.06 5.69 0.94
N ALA A 78 -11.81 5.43 0.56
CA ALA A 78 -11.19 4.15 0.85
C ALA A 78 -11.29 3.85 2.34
N TYR A 79 -11.46 2.59 2.67
CA TYR A 79 -11.70 2.20 4.06
C TYR A 79 -10.57 1.33 4.61
N ASP A 80 -10.42 1.36 5.93
CA ASP A 80 -9.44 0.52 6.61
C ASP A 80 -9.83 -0.95 6.45
N CYS A 81 -8.87 -1.77 6.07
CA CYS A 81 -9.11 -3.19 5.87
C CYS A 81 -7.86 -4.00 6.19
N LYS A 82 -8.04 -5.31 6.29
CA LYS A 82 -6.95 -6.23 6.64
C LYS A 82 -6.71 -7.31 5.61
N TYR A 83 -7.33 -7.23 4.46
CA TYR A 83 -7.21 -8.27 3.43
C TYR A 83 -5.77 -8.53 3.00
N PHE A 84 -4.94 -7.48 2.98
CA PHE A 84 -3.60 -7.53 2.40
C PHE A 84 -2.49 -7.59 3.45
N ASP A 85 -2.82 -7.48 4.73
CA ASP A 85 -1.84 -7.31 5.81
C ASP A 85 -0.83 -8.46 5.85
N PHE A 86 -1.33 -9.68 5.86
CA PHE A 86 -0.46 -10.86 5.97
C PHE A 86 0.53 -10.96 4.81
N LYS A 87 0.05 -10.75 3.59
CA LYS A 87 0.90 -10.85 2.40
C LYS A 87 1.94 -9.73 2.35
N ALA A 88 1.56 -8.53 2.77
CA ALA A 88 2.49 -7.40 2.84
C ALA A 88 3.55 -7.61 3.91
N LEU A 89 3.16 -8.08 5.10
CA LEU A 89 4.11 -8.38 6.17
C LEU A 89 5.10 -9.46 5.74
N LYS A 90 4.61 -10.51 5.10
CA LYS A 90 5.46 -11.59 4.62
C LYS A 90 6.47 -11.07 3.59
N ALA A 91 6.03 -10.25 2.65
CA ALA A 91 6.90 -9.66 1.64
C ALA A 91 7.94 -8.72 2.27
N SER A 92 7.54 -7.93 3.27
CA SER A 92 8.45 -7.00 3.93
C SER A 92 9.60 -7.71 4.64
N LYS A 93 9.39 -8.92 5.14
CA LYS A 93 10.44 -9.71 5.80
C LYS A 93 11.49 -10.21 4.82
N GLN A 94 11.20 -10.17 3.53
CA GLN A 94 12.11 -10.63 2.48
C GLN A 94 12.88 -9.49 1.82
N LEU A 95 12.62 -8.24 2.20
CA LEU A 95 13.35 -7.10 1.68
C LEU A 95 14.82 -7.17 2.11
N ILE A 96 15.71 -6.83 1.18
CA ILE A 96 17.14 -6.77 1.42
C ILE A 96 17.63 -5.39 1.01
N TYR A 97 18.31 -4.70 1.93
CA TYR A 97 18.92 -3.41 1.70
C TYR A 97 20.45 -3.55 1.74
N GLU A 98 21.15 -2.57 1.23
CA GLU A 98 22.60 -2.58 1.33
C GLU A 98 23.04 -2.36 2.76
N ASN A 99 24.06 -3.11 3.17
CA ASN A 99 24.59 -3.09 4.52
C ASN A 99 25.66 -2.02 4.65
N TYR A 100 25.26 -0.78 4.93
CA TYR A 100 26.21 0.35 5.03
C TYR A 100 25.91 1.29 6.20
N VAL A 101 25.15 0.83 7.17
CA VAL A 101 24.78 1.67 8.33
C VAL A 101 25.23 1.02 9.62
N ASP A 102 25.61 1.87 10.61
CA ASP A 102 26.07 1.39 11.90
C ASP A 102 24.93 1.12 12.88
N LYS A 103 23.78 1.70 12.64
CA LYS A 103 22.62 1.60 13.53
C LYS A 103 21.39 1.21 12.73
N PRO A 104 20.44 0.52 13.37
CA PRO A 104 19.15 0.26 12.74
C PRO A 104 18.47 1.58 12.34
N ILE A 105 17.82 1.56 11.19
CA ILE A 105 17.18 2.73 10.61
C ILE A 105 15.70 2.45 10.42
N GLU A 106 14.86 3.39 10.84
CA GLU A 106 13.44 3.33 10.60
C GLU A 106 13.15 3.61 9.13
N HIS A 107 12.31 2.78 8.53
CA HIS A 107 11.94 2.91 7.13
C HIS A 107 10.57 2.29 6.93
N SER A 108 9.96 2.58 5.80
CA SER A 108 8.69 1.99 5.45
C SER A 108 8.65 1.62 3.97
N TYR A 109 7.76 0.72 3.64
CA TYR A 109 7.53 0.31 2.27
C TYR A 109 6.04 0.19 2.03
N ARG A 110 5.59 0.71 0.89
CA ARG A 110 4.19 0.64 0.51
C ARG A 110 4.01 -0.45 -0.53
N TYR A 111 3.14 -1.42 -0.21
CA TYR A 111 2.74 -2.47 -1.13
C TYR A 111 1.39 -2.13 -1.73
N ASN A 112 1.32 -2.11 -3.05
CA ASN A 112 0.09 -1.84 -3.78
C ASN A 112 -0.45 -3.14 -4.36
N PHE A 113 -1.73 -3.39 -4.16
CA PHE A 113 -2.44 -4.54 -4.69
C PHE A 113 -3.52 -4.02 -5.63
N ARG A 114 -3.34 -4.22 -6.92
CA ARG A 114 -4.24 -3.68 -7.94
C ARG A 114 -4.96 -4.81 -8.64
N HIS A 115 -6.28 -4.86 -8.47
CA HIS A 115 -7.12 -5.80 -9.18
C HIS A 115 -7.39 -5.24 -10.59
N TRP A 116 -7.56 -6.11 -11.57
CA TRP A 116 -7.82 -5.68 -12.95
C TRP A 116 -9.12 -4.89 -13.10
N SER A 117 -10.09 -5.10 -12.20
CA SER A 117 -11.39 -4.42 -12.23
C SER A 117 -11.37 -3.01 -11.63
N LEU A 118 -10.21 -2.53 -11.18
CA LEU A 118 -10.09 -1.20 -10.58
C LEU A 118 -10.63 -0.14 -11.53
N ILE A 119 -11.57 0.66 -11.03
CA ILE A 119 -12.20 1.73 -11.80
C ILE A 119 -11.28 2.95 -11.78
N LYS A 120 -10.98 3.47 -12.95
CA LYS A 120 -10.14 4.67 -13.10
C LYS A 120 -11.00 5.81 -13.60
N VAL A 121 -10.99 6.92 -12.88
CA VAL A 121 -11.78 8.10 -13.21
C VAL A 121 -10.89 9.34 -13.21
N ASP A 122 -11.35 10.39 -13.90
CA ASP A 122 -10.64 11.66 -13.91
C ASP A 122 -10.73 12.35 -12.56
N SER A 123 -11.96 12.48 -12.05
CA SER A 123 -12.20 13.08 -10.74
C SER A 123 -13.50 12.57 -10.16
N VAL A 124 -13.59 12.64 -8.83
CA VAL A 124 -14.84 12.43 -8.11
C VAL A 124 -15.38 13.80 -7.77
N ILE A 125 -16.56 14.14 -8.33
CA ILE A 125 -17.13 15.47 -8.20
C ILE A 125 -17.78 15.65 -6.83
N ASP A 126 -18.53 14.65 -6.40
CA ASP A 126 -19.28 14.71 -5.16
C ASP A 126 -19.44 13.31 -4.58
N LEU A 127 -18.87 13.11 -3.41
CA LEU A 127 -18.93 11.82 -2.73
C LEU A 127 -20.35 11.46 -2.30
N GLU A 128 -21.17 12.45 -1.93
CA GLU A 128 -22.53 12.22 -1.48
C GLU A 128 -23.44 11.81 -2.63
N SER A 129 -23.29 12.43 -3.79
CA SER A 129 -24.10 12.09 -4.95
C SER A 129 -23.59 10.87 -5.70
N GLY A 130 -22.36 10.47 -5.46
CA GLY A 130 -21.73 9.38 -6.19
C GLY A 130 -21.32 9.74 -7.61
N ASP A 131 -21.27 11.01 -7.95
CA ASP A 131 -20.89 11.45 -9.28
C ASP A 131 -19.39 11.40 -9.50
N PHE A 132 -18.98 11.02 -10.69
CA PHE A 132 -17.57 10.99 -11.06
C PHE A 132 -17.43 11.17 -12.57
N VAL A 133 -16.24 11.59 -12.98
CA VAL A 133 -15.89 11.78 -14.39
C VAL A 133 -14.98 10.65 -14.82
N LEU A 134 -15.38 9.92 -15.85
CA LEU A 134 -14.57 8.83 -16.41
C LEU A 134 -13.33 9.39 -17.10
N GLU A 135 -12.28 8.64 -16.95
CA GLU A 135 -10.99 8.94 -17.57
C GLU A 135 -11.04 8.84 -19.10
#